data_0dccd6ad275fba057fc57325c214a83c
#
_entry.id   0dccd6ad275fba057fc57325c214a83c
#
_cell.length_a   1.000
_cell.length_b   1.000
_cell.length_c   1.000
_cell.angle_alpha   90.00
_cell.angle_beta   90.00
_cell.angle_gamma   90.00
#
_symmetry.space_group_name_H-M   'P 1'
#
loop_
_entity.id
_entity.type
_entity.pdbx_description
1 polymer ?
#
loop_
_entity_poly.entity_id
_entity_poly.type
_entity_poly.pdbx_seq_one_letter_code
_entity_poly.pdbx_strand_id
1 'polypeptide(L)'
;MRHSLKHSRLRFGFLLTVISMGLTACSSNDNINTPATAIARPPIDDSETSSVRVTTSWIQHSLSQAECLKHAQSALTKARYFVDAGDRSVFGFRQGMTFSIRCDYEGVAFLAVAYRHRPSVETQDRILNEITRLF
;
A
#
# COMPACT_ATOMS: atom_id res chain seq x y z
N MET A 1 16.05 7.73 -54.34
CA MET A 1 14.59 7.85 -54.16
C MET A 1 14.31 8.62 -52.89
N ARG A 2 13.77 9.85 -53.02
CA ARG A 2 13.53 10.78 -51.91
C ARG A 2 12.10 10.64 -51.47
N HIS A 3 11.85 10.28 -50.19
CA HIS A 3 10.52 10.31 -49.61
C HIS A 3 10.35 11.51 -48.67
N SER A 4 9.41 12.31 -49.08
CA SER A 4 8.96 13.58 -48.56
C SER A 4 8.28 13.42 -47.17
N LEU A 5 8.74 14.20 -46.19
CA LEU A 5 8.11 14.39 -44.89
C LEU A 5 6.96 15.40 -45.03
N LYS A 6 5.73 14.95 -44.82
CA LYS A 6 4.56 15.81 -44.66
C LYS A 6 4.39 16.18 -43.16
N HIS A 7 4.67 17.46 -42.88
CA HIS A 7 4.33 18.06 -41.57
C HIS A 7 2.83 18.38 -41.54
N SER A 8 2.10 17.66 -40.69
CA SER A 8 0.72 18.01 -40.30
C SER A 8 0.78 18.90 -39.06
N ARG A 9 0.52 20.20 -39.24
CA ARG A 9 0.37 21.17 -38.14
C ARG A 9 -1.07 21.11 -37.63
N LEU A 10 -1.30 20.45 -36.50
CA LEU A 10 -2.59 20.49 -35.79
C LEU A 10 -2.59 21.72 -34.87
N ARG A 11 -3.42 22.71 -35.23
CA ARG A 11 -3.70 23.90 -34.42
C ARG A 11 -4.68 23.50 -33.32
N PHE A 12 -4.24 23.44 -32.10
CA PHE A 12 -5.12 23.33 -30.93
C PHE A 12 -5.54 24.72 -30.47
N GLY A 13 -6.83 25.00 -30.67
CA GLY A 13 -7.49 26.19 -30.15
C GLY A 13 -7.61 26.13 -28.64
N PHE A 14 -7.14 27.18 -27.99
CA PHE A 14 -7.31 27.43 -26.55
C PHE A 14 -8.75 27.85 -26.28
N LEU A 15 -9.52 27.00 -25.61
CA LEU A 15 -10.81 27.38 -25.05
C LEU A 15 -10.62 27.65 -23.55
N LEU A 16 -10.54 28.94 -23.21
CA LEU A 16 -10.52 29.42 -21.83
C LEU A 16 -11.93 29.31 -21.23
N THR A 17 -12.16 28.30 -20.39
CA THR A 17 -13.37 28.23 -19.58
C THR A 17 -13.04 28.78 -18.18
N VAL A 18 -13.58 29.97 -17.91
CA VAL A 18 -13.55 30.62 -16.58
C VAL A 18 -14.58 29.91 -15.70
N ILE A 19 -14.11 29.13 -14.73
CA ILE A 19 -14.97 28.52 -13.71
C ILE A 19 -14.96 29.44 -12.49
N SER A 20 -16.12 30.06 -12.25
CA SER A 20 -16.42 30.87 -11.08
C SER A 20 -16.40 30.02 -9.83
N MET A 21 -15.48 30.28 -8.88
CA MET A 21 -15.47 29.68 -7.56
C MET A 21 -16.57 30.32 -6.68
N GLY A 22 -17.66 29.58 -6.46
CA GLY A 22 -18.59 29.86 -5.41
C GLY A 22 -18.05 29.40 -4.06
N LEU A 23 -17.65 30.33 -3.20
CA LEU A 23 -17.34 30.08 -1.80
C LEU A 23 -18.67 29.89 -1.04
N THR A 24 -19.07 28.65 -0.79
CA THR A 24 -20.10 28.32 0.19
C THR A 24 -19.44 28.16 1.56
N ALA A 25 -19.57 29.19 2.40
CA ALA A 25 -19.22 29.13 3.81
C ALA A 25 -20.23 28.23 4.53
N CYS A 26 -19.86 27.01 4.90
CA CYS A 26 -20.62 26.21 5.86
C CYS A 26 -20.36 26.75 7.26
N SER A 27 -21.32 27.57 7.75
CA SER A 27 -21.42 27.96 9.16
C SER A 27 -22.13 26.83 9.89
N SER A 28 -21.41 25.91 10.52
CA SER A 28 -22.00 24.93 11.43
C SER A 28 -22.07 25.51 12.84
N ASN A 29 -23.21 26.12 13.14
CA ASN A 29 -23.62 26.43 14.51
C ASN A 29 -24.43 25.23 15.04
N ASP A 30 -23.77 24.17 15.43
CA ASP A 30 -24.38 23.07 16.17
C ASP A 30 -24.11 23.23 17.65
N ASN A 31 -24.93 24.05 18.29
CA ASN A 31 -25.04 24.13 19.72
C ASN A 31 -25.95 22.98 20.20
N ILE A 32 -25.49 21.75 20.07
CA ILE A 32 -26.18 20.57 20.63
C ILE A 32 -25.66 20.35 22.04
N ASN A 33 -26.29 21.02 23.01
CA ASN A 33 -26.24 20.64 24.41
C ASN A 33 -27.05 19.34 24.64
N THR A 34 -26.64 18.25 24.03
CA THR A 34 -27.07 16.91 24.44
C THR A 34 -26.09 16.43 25.51
N PRO A 35 -26.56 16.12 26.73
CA PRO A 35 -25.67 15.48 27.71
C PRO A 35 -25.21 14.15 27.10
N ALA A 36 -23.98 14.12 26.67
CA ALA A 36 -23.36 12.88 26.22
C ALA A 36 -23.38 11.93 27.42
N THR A 37 -24.33 10.96 27.38
CA THR A 37 -24.24 9.79 28.23
C THR A 37 -22.89 9.15 27.90
N ALA A 38 -21.92 9.38 28.76
CA ALA A 38 -20.61 8.79 28.65
C ALA A 38 -20.83 7.28 28.71
N ILE A 39 -20.85 6.65 27.53
CA ILE A 39 -20.75 5.20 27.43
C ILE A 39 -19.39 4.89 28.04
N ALA A 40 -19.41 4.40 29.29
CA ALA A 40 -18.22 3.95 29.98
C ALA A 40 -17.54 2.92 29.06
N ARG A 41 -16.44 3.34 28.47
CA ARG A 41 -15.58 2.44 27.69
C ARG A 41 -15.16 1.35 28.67
N PRO A 42 -15.40 0.05 28.37
CA PRO A 42 -14.92 -1.00 29.24
C PRO A 42 -13.42 -0.77 29.46
N PRO A 43 -12.91 -0.99 30.69
CA PRO A 43 -11.48 -0.86 30.95
C PRO A 43 -10.75 -1.74 29.93
N ILE A 44 -9.90 -1.12 29.12
CA ILE A 44 -9.01 -1.84 28.22
C ILE A 44 -8.07 -2.56 29.19
N ASP A 45 -8.17 -3.87 29.25
CA ASP A 45 -7.22 -4.69 29.98
C ASP A 45 -5.87 -4.58 29.27
N ASP A 46 -5.01 -3.66 29.73
CA ASP A 46 -3.68 -3.41 29.21
C ASP A 46 -2.71 -4.60 29.42
N SER A 47 -3.19 -5.69 30.02
CA SER A 47 -2.39 -6.89 30.27
C SER A 47 -2.07 -7.71 29.00
N GLU A 48 -2.80 -7.50 27.89
CA GLU A 48 -2.50 -8.04 26.58
C GLU A 48 -2.15 -6.93 25.56
N THR A 49 -1.18 -6.10 25.83
CA THR A 49 -0.52 -5.31 24.78
C THR A 49 0.24 -6.28 23.87
N SER A 50 -0.50 -6.95 23.01
CA SER A 50 0.03 -7.67 21.86
C SER A 50 0.69 -6.63 20.95
N SER A 51 1.95 -6.30 21.24
CA SER A 51 2.71 -5.34 20.45
C SER A 51 2.96 -5.91 19.05
N VAL A 52 2.15 -5.51 18.08
CA VAL A 52 2.41 -5.81 16.67
C VAL A 52 3.70 -5.10 16.28
N ARG A 53 4.66 -5.85 15.79
CA ARG A 53 5.90 -5.31 15.23
C ARG A 53 5.83 -5.35 13.73
N VAL A 54 6.30 -4.27 13.10
CA VAL A 54 6.39 -4.17 11.64
C VAL A 54 7.84 -3.94 11.27
N THR A 55 8.32 -4.74 10.31
CA THR A 55 9.62 -4.56 9.66
C THR A 55 9.38 -4.29 8.18
N THR A 56 10.13 -3.36 7.61
CA THR A 56 9.98 -2.95 6.21
C THR A 56 11.28 -3.09 5.44
N SER A 57 11.19 -3.32 4.14
CA SER A 57 12.31 -3.38 3.22
C SER A 57 11.87 -2.94 1.82
N TRP A 58 12.85 -2.74 0.93
CA TRP A 58 12.63 -2.38 -0.46
C TRP A 58 13.33 -3.38 -1.36
N ILE A 59 12.67 -3.77 -2.46
CA ILE A 59 13.22 -4.64 -3.49
C ILE A 59 13.30 -3.83 -4.77
N GLN A 60 14.52 -3.62 -5.30
CA GLN A 60 14.70 -2.99 -6.61
C GLN A 60 14.46 -4.01 -7.72
N HIS A 61 13.74 -3.62 -8.77
CA HIS A 61 13.43 -4.46 -9.91
C HIS A 61 13.22 -3.61 -11.18
N SER A 62 13.15 -4.28 -12.35
CA SER A 62 12.84 -3.65 -13.65
C SER A 62 11.49 -4.13 -14.20
N LEU A 63 10.63 -4.68 -13.35
CA LEU A 63 9.35 -5.26 -13.74
C LEU A 63 8.30 -4.16 -13.88
N SER A 64 7.32 -4.36 -14.77
CA SER A 64 6.06 -3.62 -14.74
C SER A 64 5.26 -3.94 -13.48
N GLN A 65 4.29 -3.10 -13.11
CA GLN A 65 3.44 -3.34 -11.94
C GLN A 65 2.77 -4.72 -11.98
N ALA A 66 2.24 -5.13 -13.13
CA ALA A 66 1.57 -6.42 -13.30
C ALA A 66 2.54 -7.60 -13.11
N GLU A 67 3.77 -7.48 -13.60
CA GLU A 67 4.81 -8.49 -13.40
C GLU A 67 5.28 -8.53 -11.95
N CYS A 68 5.47 -7.38 -11.31
CA CYS A 68 5.80 -7.27 -9.89
C CYS A 68 4.76 -8.01 -9.02
N LEU A 69 3.46 -7.79 -9.26
CA LEU A 69 2.38 -8.48 -8.54
C LEU A 69 2.44 -10.01 -8.73
N LYS A 70 2.69 -10.47 -9.96
CA LYS A 70 2.87 -11.92 -10.25
C LYS A 70 4.08 -12.50 -9.52
N HIS A 71 5.21 -11.77 -9.52
CA HIS A 71 6.41 -12.18 -8.80
C HIS A 71 6.17 -12.24 -7.29
N ALA A 72 5.53 -11.22 -6.71
CA ALA A 72 5.16 -11.18 -5.31
C ALA A 72 4.27 -12.37 -4.92
N GLN A 73 3.22 -12.65 -5.71
CA GLN A 73 2.34 -13.79 -5.50
C GLN A 73 3.10 -15.12 -5.56
N SER A 74 3.96 -15.29 -6.57
CA SER A 74 4.78 -16.49 -6.73
C SER A 74 5.75 -16.68 -5.57
N ALA A 75 6.44 -15.62 -5.14
CA ALA A 75 7.39 -15.65 -4.03
C ALA A 75 6.72 -16.08 -2.72
N LEU A 76 5.59 -15.46 -2.36
CA LEU A 76 4.84 -15.80 -1.16
C LEU A 76 4.25 -17.22 -1.21
N THR A 77 3.76 -17.66 -2.38
CA THR A 77 3.26 -19.03 -2.56
C THR A 77 4.39 -20.06 -2.41
N LYS A 78 5.56 -19.83 -3.02
CA LYS A 78 6.73 -20.71 -2.85
C LYS A 78 7.22 -20.77 -1.41
N ALA A 79 7.14 -19.65 -0.68
CA ALA A 79 7.45 -19.59 0.74
C ALA A 79 6.33 -20.16 1.65
N ARG A 80 5.29 -20.77 1.05
CA ARG A 80 4.17 -21.43 1.73
C ARG A 80 3.32 -20.48 2.59
N TYR A 81 3.12 -19.26 2.13
CA TYR A 81 2.14 -18.34 2.67
C TYR A 81 0.78 -18.58 2.00
N PHE A 82 -0.29 -18.41 2.75
CA PHE A 82 -1.62 -18.20 2.18
C PHE A 82 -1.64 -16.81 1.55
N VAL A 83 -2.00 -16.71 0.26
CA VAL A 83 -1.83 -15.47 -0.52
C VAL A 83 -3.17 -14.88 -0.91
N ASP A 84 -3.30 -13.57 -0.73
CA ASP A 84 -4.39 -12.75 -1.23
C ASP A 84 -3.81 -11.63 -2.09
N ALA A 85 -4.31 -11.49 -3.33
CA ALA A 85 -3.79 -10.55 -4.31
C ALA A 85 -4.81 -9.45 -4.60
N GLY A 86 -4.42 -8.20 -4.39
CA GLY A 86 -5.15 -7.00 -4.77
C GLY A 86 -4.51 -6.29 -5.97
N ASP A 87 -5.09 -5.16 -6.36
CA ASP A 87 -4.69 -4.40 -7.56
C ASP A 87 -3.27 -3.80 -7.50
N ARG A 88 -2.77 -3.53 -6.29
CA ARG A 88 -1.47 -2.86 -6.08
C ARG A 88 -0.58 -3.57 -5.06
N SER A 89 -1.11 -4.58 -4.38
CA SER A 89 -0.44 -5.26 -3.29
C SER A 89 -0.79 -6.73 -3.28
N VAL A 90 0.16 -7.54 -2.84
CA VAL A 90 -0.07 -8.96 -2.53
C VAL A 90 0.15 -9.15 -1.04
N PHE A 91 -0.78 -9.81 -0.39
CA PHE A 91 -0.70 -10.15 1.02
C PHE A 91 -0.40 -11.63 1.20
N GLY A 92 0.44 -11.95 2.16
CA GLY A 92 0.76 -13.32 2.55
C GLY A 92 0.54 -13.52 4.04
N PHE A 93 -0.08 -14.63 4.42
CA PHE A 93 -0.42 -14.94 5.81
C PHE A 93 0.18 -16.28 6.22
N ARG A 94 0.89 -16.33 7.34
CA ARG A 94 1.42 -17.56 7.92
C ARG A 94 1.68 -17.40 9.42
N GLN A 95 1.05 -18.25 10.26
CA GLN A 95 1.38 -18.43 11.68
C GLN A 95 1.74 -17.14 12.46
N GLY A 96 0.83 -16.17 12.51
CA GLY A 96 1.05 -14.93 13.25
C GLY A 96 1.93 -13.90 12.55
N MET A 97 2.23 -14.11 11.27
CA MET A 97 2.91 -13.16 10.38
C MET A 97 1.98 -12.76 9.23
N THR A 98 2.06 -11.49 8.85
CA THR A 98 1.42 -10.97 7.65
C THR A 98 2.44 -10.23 6.82
N PHE A 99 2.59 -10.61 5.56
CA PHE A 99 3.34 -9.88 4.55
C PHE A 99 2.43 -8.96 3.76
N SER A 100 2.97 -7.81 3.35
CA SER A 100 2.40 -6.96 2.31
C SER A 100 3.52 -6.58 1.35
N ILE A 101 3.37 -6.91 0.07
CA ILE A 101 4.28 -6.49 -0.98
C ILE A 101 3.51 -5.55 -1.90
N ARG A 102 3.93 -4.27 -1.94
CA ARG A 102 3.32 -3.24 -2.77
C ARG A 102 4.14 -3.01 -4.04
N CYS A 103 3.45 -2.96 -5.17
CA CYS A 103 4.00 -2.81 -6.52
C CYS A 103 3.50 -1.54 -7.23
N ASP A 104 3.19 -0.49 -6.50
CA ASP A 104 2.66 0.77 -7.04
C ASP A 104 3.75 1.80 -7.41
N TYR A 105 5.02 1.47 -7.17
CA TYR A 105 6.16 2.30 -7.55
C TYR A 105 6.94 1.64 -8.69
N GLU A 106 7.31 2.43 -9.70
CA GLU A 106 8.13 1.95 -10.79
C GLU A 106 9.54 1.60 -10.30
N GLY A 107 10.01 0.42 -10.63
CA GLY A 107 11.36 -0.05 -10.30
C GLY A 107 11.57 -0.48 -8.84
N VAL A 108 10.55 -0.37 -7.98
CA VAL A 108 10.68 -0.70 -6.55
C VAL A 108 9.42 -1.37 -6.01
N ALA A 109 9.59 -2.50 -5.33
CA ALA A 109 8.54 -3.10 -4.51
C ALA A 109 8.80 -2.78 -3.03
N PHE A 110 7.76 -2.32 -2.32
CA PHE A 110 7.80 -2.10 -0.89
C PHE A 110 7.31 -3.34 -0.15
N LEU A 111 8.16 -3.88 0.72
CA LEU A 111 7.89 -5.05 1.54
C LEU A 111 7.67 -4.64 3.00
N ALA A 112 6.53 -5.01 3.57
CA ALA A 112 6.23 -4.87 4.98
C ALA A 112 5.86 -6.22 5.59
N VAL A 113 6.38 -6.51 6.78
CA VAL A 113 6.07 -7.72 7.54
C VAL A 113 5.60 -7.35 8.93
N ALA A 114 4.38 -7.75 9.27
CA ALA A 114 3.83 -7.59 10.60
C ALA A 114 3.91 -8.92 11.37
N TYR A 115 4.34 -8.86 12.62
CA TYR A 115 4.48 -10.01 13.52
C TYR A 115 3.55 -9.84 14.72
N ARG A 116 2.81 -10.88 15.07
CA ARG A 116 2.01 -10.93 16.30
C ARG A 116 2.90 -11.03 17.54
N HIS A 117 4.00 -11.77 17.45
CA HIS A 117 4.99 -11.92 18.52
C HIS A 117 6.33 -11.44 18.00
N ARG A 118 7.12 -10.78 18.85
CA ARG A 118 8.42 -10.23 18.46
C ARG A 118 9.42 -11.34 18.16
N PRO A 119 9.78 -11.61 16.90
CA PRO A 119 10.87 -12.52 16.58
C PRO A 119 12.22 -11.85 16.90
N SER A 120 13.28 -12.66 17.02
CA SER A 120 14.64 -12.13 17.09
C SER A 120 15.00 -11.38 15.80
N VAL A 121 15.96 -10.45 15.85
CA VAL A 121 16.43 -9.69 14.69
C VAL A 121 16.91 -10.65 13.59
N GLU A 122 17.67 -11.65 13.96
CA GLU A 122 18.16 -12.69 13.03
C GLU A 122 17.01 -13.42 12.31
N THR A 123 15.91 -13.71 13.03
CA THR A 123 14.73 -14.32 12.42
C THR A 123 14.03 -13.37 11.45
N GLN A 124 13.96 -12.08 11.79
CA GLN A 124 13.39 -11.05 10.90
C GLN A 124 14.19 -10.95 9.61
N ASP A 125 15.51 -10.85 9.70
CA ASP A 125 16.41 -10.76 8.55
C ASP A 125 16.33 -12.02 7.66
N ARG A 126 16.27 -13.20 8.28
CA ARG A 126 16.10 -14.45 7.54
C ARG A 126 14.80 -14.48 6.75
N ILE A 127 13.69 -14.05 7.35
CA ILE A 127 12.38 -14.01 6.70
C ILE A 127 12.36 -13.01 5.54
N LEU A 128 12.91 -11.81 5.74
CA LEU A 128 13.02 -10.81 4.67
C LEU A 128 13.88 -11.31 3.52
N ASN A 129 15.04 -11.89 3.82
CA ASN A 129 15.96 -12.44 2.83
C ASN A 129 15.34 -13.62 2.06
N GLU A 130 14.54 -14.47 2.72
CA GLU A 130 13.80 -15.56 2.05
C GLU A 130 12.92 -15.02 0.94
N ILE A 131 12.07 -14.02 1.26
CA ILE A 131 11.15 -13.44 0.28
C ILE A 131 11.90 -12.67 -0.81
N THR A 132 12.90 -11.87 -0.44
CA THR A 132 13.70 -11.11 -1.41
C THR A 132 14.42 -12.01 -2.43
N ARG A 133 14.85 -13.19 -2.04
CA ARG A 133 15.49 -14.17 -2.97
C ARG A 133 14.48 -14.84 -3.90
N LEU A 134 13.23 -14.95 -3.50
CA LEU A 134 12.17 -15.58 -4.29
C LEU A 134 11.47 -14.59 -5.22
N PHE A 135 11.62 -13.28 -4.92
CA PHE A 135 11.10 -12.18 -5.72
C PHE A 135 11.95 -11.92 -6.96
#